data_867ab7010ec442d057b155877114d35a
#
_entry.id   867ab7010ec442d057b155877114d35a
#
_cell.length_a   1.000
_cell.length_b   1.000
_cell.length_c   1.000
_cell.angle_alpha   90.00
_cell.angle_beta   90.00
_cell.angle_gamma   90.00
#
_symmetry.space_group_name_H-M   'P 1'
#
loop_
_entity.id
_entity.type
_entity.pdbx_description
1 polymer ?
#
loop_
_entity_poly.entity_id
_entity_poly.type
_entity_poly.pdbx_seq_one_letter_code
_entity_poly.pdbx_strand_id
1 'polypeptide(L)'
;MAKFLFALLAGSILAVWPAPGRAYDFQPGKPLDVKDLDASMLNDLYGGWEIRDKSGKRRCRVTLLKDFGIGGYQIEVAPACKTAFPVMDDITAWRLLENWTIYLVDGLRKVRVRFQTPDNRYVAFGDEKDIAGMYDFIKLPDKPAAKP
;
A
#
# COMPACT_ATOMS: atom_id res chain seq x y z
N MET A 1 24.85 29.01 70.55
CA MET A 1 24.84 27.68 69.95
C MET A 1 23.59 27.55 69.14
N ALA A 2 23.63 27.89 67.85
CA ALA A 2 22.46 27.80 66.92
C ALA A 2 22.57 26.54 66.09
N LYS A 3 21.58 25.63 66.22
CA LYS A 3 21.50 24.40 65.42
C LYS A 3 20.66 24.66 64.18
N PHE A 4 21.31 24.72 63.01
CA PHE A 4 20.64 24.75 61.73
C PHE A 4 20.14 23.34 61.35
N LEU A 5 18.85 23.15 61.24
CA LEU A 5 18.25 21.95 60.61
C LEU A 5 18.16 22.18 59.10
N PHE A 6 18.88 21.38 58.33
CA PHE A 6 18.71 21.28 56.88
C PHE A 6 17.58 20.26 56.58
N ALA A 7 16.45 20.75 56.06
CA ALA A 7 15.39 19.90 55.53
C ALA A 7 15.72 19.52 54.07
N LEU A 8 16.01 18.25 53.81
CA LEU A 8 16.17 17.67 52.49
C LEU A 8 14.78 17.46 51.87
N LEU A 9 14.40 18.27 50.89
CA LEU A 9 13.26 18.05 50.02
C LEU A 9 13.65 17.03 48.96
N ALA A 10 13.21 15.77 49.10
CA ALA A 10 13.31 14.74 48.08
C ALA A 10 12.21 14.99 47.01
N GLY A 11 12.60 15.60 45.89
CA GLY A 11 11.73 15.75 44.72
C GLY A 11 11.58 14.42 43.97
N SER A 12 10.40 13.82 44.02
CA SER A 12 10.08 12.63 43.21
C SER A 12 9.88 13.03 41.75
N ILE A 13 10.84 12.72 40.89
CA ILE A 13 10.71 12.86 39.43
C ILE A 13 9.86 11.70 38.94
N LEU A 14 8.59 11.98 38.62
CA LEU A 14 7.73 11.06 37.90
C LEU A 14 8.22 10.93 36.46
N ALA A 15 8.91 9.84 36.14
CA ALA A 15 9.27 9.49 34.78
C ALA A 15 8.01 9.15 34.00
N VAL A 16 7.54 10.07 33.15
CA VAL A 16 6.47 9.79 32.18
C VAL A 16 7.08 8.94 31.08
N TRP A 17 6.83 7.63 31.12
CA TRP A 17 7.19 6.75 30.04
C TRP A 17 6.23 7.00 28.87
N PRO A 18 6.73 7.24 27.64
CA PRO A 18 5.86 7.33 26.48
C PRO A 18 5.15 5.98 26.32
N ALA A 19 3.82 6.02 26.28
CA ALA A 19 3.02 4.84 25.98
C ALA A 19 3.46 4.29 24.62
N PRO A 20 3.67 2.96 24.47
CA PRO A 20 3.97 2.39 23.18
C PRO A 20 2.83 2.74 22.23
N GLY A 21 3.19 3.45 21.14
CA GLY A 21 2.25 3.76 20.08
C GLY A 21 1.58 2.44 19.67
N ARG A 22 0.23 2.40 19.68
CA ARG A 22 -0.49 1.23 19.18
C ARG A 22 -0.07 1.05 17.73
N ALA A 23 0.68 -0.01 17.46
CA ALA A 23 0.84 -0.51 16.11
C ALA A 23 -0.58 -0.72 15.58
N TYR A 24 -0.90 -0.09 14.46
CA TYR A 24 -2.19 -0.24 13.80
C TYR A 24 -2.30 -1.73 13.44
N ASP A 25 -3.16 -2.48 14.14
CA ASP A 25 -3.38 -3.91 13.88
C ASP A 25 -4.19 -4.02 12.59
N PHE A 26 -3.48 -4.04 11.47
CA PHE A 26 -4.06 -4.18 10.15
C PHE A 26 -4.55 -5.60 9.97
N GLN A 27 -5.87 -5.81 10.13
CA GLN A 27 -6.51 -7.06 9.77
C GLN A 27 -6.75 -7.06 8.25
N PRO A 28 -6.02 -7.90 7.50
CA PRO A 28 -6.27 -8.01 6.06
C PRO A 28 -7.70 -8.52 5.84
N GLY A 29 -8.48 -7.81 5.03
CA GLY A 29 -9.79 -8.28 4.59
C GLY A 29 -9.65 -9.60 3.83
N LYS A 30 -10.76 -10.34 3.69
CA LYS A 30 -10.77 -11.54 2.85
C LYS A 30 -10.62 -11.16 1.37
N PRO A 31 -10.06 -12.04 0.54
CA PRO A 31 -10.08 -11.83 -0.90
C PRO A 31 -11.53 -11.67 -1.38
N LEU A 32 -11.77 -10.62 -2.15
CA LEU A 32 -13.06 -10.34 -2.76
C LEU A 32 -13.11 -10.98 -4.14
N ASP A 33 -14.20 -11.72 -4.44
CA ASP A 33 -14.43 -12.16 -5.81
C ASP A 33 -15.01 -10.96 -6.59
N VAL A 34 -14.29 -10.52 -7.62
CA VAL A 34 -14.73 -9.39 -8.44
C VAL A 34 -16.04 -9.66 -9.18
N LYS A 35 -16.46 -10.94 -9.29
CA LYS A 35 -17.76 -11.30 -9.86
C LYS A 35 -18.93 -10.85 -9.00
N ASP A 36 -18.71 -10.63 -7.72
CA ASP A 36 -19.71 -10.18 -6.75
C ASP A 36 -19.86 -8.66 -6.74
N LEU A 37 -19.03 -7.95 -7.51
CA LEU A 37 -19.04 -6.50 -7.59
C LEU A 37 -19.94 -5.98 -8.73
N ASP A 38 -20.50 -4.80 -8.50
CA ASP A 38 -21.20 -4.06 -9.55
C ASP A 38 -20.28 -3.75 -10.74
N ALA A 39 -20.82 -3.87 -11.96
CA ALA A 39 -20.06 -3.66 -13.18
C ALA A 39 -19.44 -2.25 -13.28
N SER A 40 -20.09 -1.22 -12.70
CA SER A 40 -19.54 0.14 -12.65
C SER A 40 -18.29 0.23 -11.80
N MET A 41 -18.30 -0.40 -10.61
CA MET A 41 -17.12 -0.48 -9.72
C MET A 41 -15.95 -1.22 -10.37
N LEU A 42 -16.25 -2.28 -11.12
CA LEU A 42 -15.23 -3.02 -11.86
C LEU A 42 -14.57 -2.19 -12.96
N ASN A 43 -15.34 -1.37 -13.67
CA ASN A 43 -14.78 -0.51 -14.71
C ASN A 43 -13.80 0.52 -14.13
N ASP A 44 -14.06 1.01 -12.93
CA ASP A 44 -13.15 1.92 -12.24
C ASP A 44 -11.86 1.23 -11.75
N LEU A 45 -11.91 -0.09 -11.57
CA LEU A 45 -10.78 -0.86 -11.09
C LEU A 45 -9.85 -1.33 -12.22
N TYR A 46 -10.40 -1.84 -13.32
CA TYR A 46 -9.62 -2.38 -14.44
C TYR A 46 -8.96 -1.28 -15.28
N GLY A 47 -7.89 -1.64 -16.00
CA GLY A 47 -7.18 -0.76 -16.93
C GLY A 47 -5.90 -0.17 -16.36
N GLY A 48 -5.48 0.98 -16.85
CA GLY A 48 -4.19 1.58 -16.56
C GLY A 48 -4.13 2.23 -15.18
N TRP A 49 -3.01 1.98 -14.49
CA TRP A 49 -2.67 2.57 -13.21
C TRP A 49 -1.22 3.01 -13.17
N GLU A 50 -0.88 3.95 -12.30
CA GLU A 50 0.48 4.41 -12.10
C GLU A 50 0.85 4.38 -10.61
N ILE A 51 1.94 3.66 -10.28
CA ILE A 51 2.56 3.67 -8.96
C ILE A 51 3.61 4.77 -8.96
N ARG A 52 3.66 5.59 -7.91
CA ARG A 52 4.61 6.69 -7.77
C ARG A 52 5.29 6.68 -6.41
N ASP A 53 6.49 7.23 -6.34
CA ASP A 53 7.10 7.64 -5.08
C ASP A 53 6.49 8.95 -4.58
N LYS A 54 6.80 9.32 -3.35
CA LYS A 54 6.31 10.56 -2.71
C LYS A 54 6.68 11.83 -3.50
N SER A 55 7.80 11.81 -4.20
CA SER A 55 8.26 12.96 -5.02
C SER A 55 7.63 13.01 -6.41
N GLY A 56 6.99 11.91 -6.86
CA GLY A 56 6.46 11.74 -8.20
C GLY A 56 7.53 11.57 -9.29
N LYS A 57 8.81 11.44 -8.92
CA LYS A 57 9.91 11.26 -9.87
C LYS A 57 10.03 9.84 -10.37
N ARG A 58 9.88 8.85 -9.48
CA ARG A 58 9.82 7.44 -9.86
C ARG A 58 8.38 7.07 -10.17
N ARG A 59 8.15 6.49 -11.35
CA ARG A 59 6.82 6.12 -11.83
C ARG A 59 6.86 4.75 -12.47
N CYS A 60 5.83 3.97 -12.22
CA CYS A 60 5.65 2.64 -12.77
C CYS A 60 4.22 2.48 -13.25
N ARG A 61 4.02 2.22 -14.55
CA ARG A 61 2.70 1.95 -15.11
C ARG A 61 2.41 0.47 -15.12
N VAL A 62 1.20 0.14 -14.71
CA VAL A 62 0.67 -1.22 -14.75
C VAL A 62 -0.74 -1.21 -15.32
N THR A 63 -1.18 -2.37 -15.84
CA THR A 63 -2.56 -2.57 -16.28
C THR A 63 -3.19 -3.69 -15.46
N LEU A 64 -4.25 -3.41 -14.72
CA LEU A 64 -5.03 -4.43 -14.02
C LEU A 64 -6.00 -5.08 -15.00
N LEU A 65 -5.84 -6.38 -15.22
CA LEU A 65 -6.61 -7.17 -16.17
C LEU A 65 -7.74 -7.92 -15.48
N LYS A 66 -8.75 -8.31 -16.26
CA LYS A 66 -9.93 -9.06 -15.81
C LYS A 66 -9.67 -10.57 -15.69
N ASP A 67 -8.66 -11.05 -16.44
CA ASP A 67 -8.41 -12.47 -16.53
C ASP A 67 -7.77 -12.99 -15.25
N PHE A 68 -8.30 -14.14 -14.78
CA PHE A 68 -7.76 -14.78 -13.60
C PHE A 68 -6.58 -15.70 -14.00
N GLY A 69 -5.51 -15.65 -13.20
CA GLY A 69 -4.29 -16.42 -13.42
C GLY A 69 -3.73 -17.03 -12.15
N ILE A 70 -2.46 -17.39 -12.20
CA ILE A 70 -1.76 -17.95 -11.04
C ILE A 70 -1.59 -16.85 -9.99
N GLY A 71 -2.21 -17.05 -8.85
CA GLY A 71 -2.05 -16.15 -7.70
C GLY A 71 -3.08 -15.03 -7.58
N GLY A 72 -3.88 -14.75 -8.61
CA GLY A 72 -4.89 -13.69 -8.63
C GLY A 72 -5.28 -13.30 -10.04
N TYR A 73 -5.76 -12.08 -10.23
CA TYR A 73 -6.02 -11.50 -11.55
C TYR A 73 -4.70 -11.08 -12.19
N GLN A 74 -4.62 -11.20 -13.51
CA GLN A 74 -3.41 -10.87 -14.26
C GLN A 74 -3.12 -9.36 -14.21
N ILE A 75 -1.84 -9.02 -14.25
CA ILE A 75 -1.33 -7.66 -14.30
C ILE A 75 -0.26 -7.56 -15.38
N GLU A 76 -0.34 -6.49 -16.15
CA GLU A 76 0.76 -6.10 -17.04
C GLU A 76 1.62 -5.06 -16.33
N VAL A 77 2.91 -5.30 -16.27
CA VAL A 77 3.89 -4.41 -15.65
C VAL A 77 4.78 -3.84 -16.74
N ALA A 78 4.79 -2.51 -16.89
CA ALA A 78 5.64 -1.88 -17.91
C ALA A 78 7.13 -2.14 -17.63
N PRO A 79 7.96 -2.35 -18.66
CA PRO A 79 9.40 -2.65 -18.49
C PRO A 79 10.17 -1.62 -17.64
N ALA A 80 9.77 -0.35 -17.69
CA ALA A 80 10.38 0.72 -16.89
C ALA A 80 10.15 0.57 -15.38
N CYS A 81 9.16 -0.22 -14.96
CA CYS A 81 8.83 -0.45 -13.55
C CYS A 81 9.97 -1.06 -12.77
N LYS A 82 10.69 -2.00 -13.35
CA LYS A 82 11.84 -2.67 -12.76
C LYS A 82 12.93 -1.68 -12.31
N THR A 83 13.17 -0.65 -13.11
CA THR A 83 14.16 0.39 -12.77
C THR A 83 13.61 1.33 -11.69
N ALA A 84 12.32 1.69 -11.76
CA ALA A 84 11.70 2.58 -10.78
C ALA A 84 11.55 1.90 -9.41
N PHE A 85 11.09 0.64 -9.41
CA PHE A 85 10.82 -0.15 -8.21
C PHE A 85 11.19 -1.62 -8.48
N PRO A 86 12.38 -2.08 -8.08
CA PRO A 86 12.87 -3.42 -8.42
C PRO A 86 11.93 -4.57 -8.05
N VAL A 87 11.15 -4.45 -6.98
CA VAL A 87 10.16 -5.47 -6.58
C VAL A 87 9.10 -5.73 -7.66
N MET A 88 8.88 -4.80 -8.57
CA MET A 88 7.91 -4.94 -9.66
C MET A 88 8.33 -5.96 -10.73
N ASP A 89 9.60 -6.35 -10.76
CA ASP A 89 10.08 -7.40 -11.67
C ASP A 89 9.51 -8.80 -11.34
N ASP A 90 9.16 -9.01 -10.08
CA ASP A 90 8.60 -10.28 -9.58
C ASP A 90 7.06 -10.33 -9.62
N ILE A 91 6.40 -9.20 -9.85
CA ILE A 91 4.93 -9.12 -9.76
C ILE A 91 4.27 -9.78 -10.98
N THR A 92 3.36 -10.70 -10.71
CA THR A 92 2.64 -11.48 -11.74
C THR A 92 1.13 -11.40 -11.65
N ALA A 93 0.59 -10.97 -10.50
CA ALA A 93 -0.85 -10.91 -10.32
C ALA A 93 -1.25 -9.84 -9.29
N TRP A 94 -2.54 -9.49 -9.28
CA TRP A 94 -3.14 -8.62 -8.29
C TRP A 94 -4.38 -9.28 -7.66
N ARG A 95 -4.73 -8.83 -6.46
CA ARG A 95 -5.93 -9.27 -5.71
C ARG A 95 -6.62 -8.06 -5.11
N LEU A 96 -7.95 -8.10 -5.09
CA LEU A 96 -8.78 -7.16 -4.34
C LEU A 96 -9.26 -7.83 -3.04
N LEU A 97 -9.30 -7.08 -1.94
CA LEU A 97 -9.84 -7.52 -0.66
C LEU A 97 -11.12 -6.74 -0.32
N GLU A 98 -11.95 -7.27 0.59
CA GLU A 98 -13.24 -6.69 1.01
C GLU A 98 -13.16 -5.22 1.46
N ASN A 99 -12.01 -4.79 1.97
CA ASN A 99 -11.75 -3.40 2.39
C ASN A 99 -11.11 -2.55 1.28
N TRP A 100 -11.27 -2.92 0.01
CA TRP A 100 -10.69 -2.24 -1.14
C TRP A 100 -9.16 -2.18 -1.15
N THR A 101 -8.51 -3.03 -0.37
CA THR A 101 -7.06 -3.18 -0.41
C THR A 101 -6.66 -3.94 -1.68
N ILE A 102 -5.67 -3.43 -2.41
CA ILE A 102 -5.07 -4.10 -3.55
C ILE A 102 -3.74 -4.71 -3.14
N TYR A 103 -3.59 -6.01 -3.38
CA TYR A 103 -2.34 -6.72 -3.22
C TYR A 103 -1.70 -6.98 -4.57
N LEU A 104 -0.41 -6.71 -4.68
CA LEU A 104 0.42 -7.19 -5.78
C LEU A 104 1.21 -8.41 -5.29
N VAL A 105 1.14 -9.48 -6.05
CA VAL A 105 1.71 -10.79 -5.67
C VAL A 105 2.69 -11.28 -6.73
N ASP A 106 3.67 -12.05 -6.27
CA ASP A 106 4.66 -12.70 -7.15
C ASP A 106 4.17 -14.06 -7.68
N GLY A 107 4.98 -14.69 -8.54
CA GLY A 107 4.69 -16.01 -9.11
C GLY A 107 4.59 -17.14 -8.08
N LEU A 108 5.09 -16.94 -6.86
CA LEU A 108 4.94 -17.86 -5.73
C LEU A 108 3.72 -17.54 -4.86
N ARG A 109 2.85 -16.63 -5.30
CA ARG A 109 1.63 -16.16 -4.61
C ARG A 109 1.90 -15.37 -3.32
N LYS A 110 3.15 -14.93 -3.11
CA LYS A 110 3.52 -14.10 -1.96
C LYS A 110 3.11 -12.66 -2.22
N VAL A 111 2.49 -12.03 -1.22
CA VAL A 111 2.18 -10.59 -1.26
C VAL A 111 3.46 -9.80 -1.13
N ARG A 112 3.76 -8.97 -2.13
CA ARG A 112 4.96 -8.13 -2.19
C ARG A 112 4.65 -6.66 -1.91
N VAL A 113 3.51 -6.17 -2.38
CA VAL A 113 3.09 -4.78 -2.19
C VAL A 113 1.61 -4.75 -1.81
N ARG A 114 1.23 -3.83 -0.94
CA ARG A 114 -0.14 -3.59 -0.50
C ARG A 114 -0.49 -2.13 -0.70
N PHE A 115 -1.68 -1.86 -1.24
CA PHE A 115 -2.24 -0.52 -1.36
C PHE A 115 -3.58 -0.46 -0.63
N GLN A 116 -3.72 0.53 0.26
CA GLN A 116 -4.93 0.80 1.03
C GLN A 116 -5.55 2.13 0.61
N THR A 117 -6.83 2.32 0.94
CA THR A 117 -7.60 3.52 0.63
C THR A 117 -8.06 4.26 1.88
N PRO A 118 -7.16 4.87 2.70
CA PRO A 118 -7.58 5.59 3.89
C PRO A 118 -8.48 6.80 3.58
N ASP A 119 -8.25 7.48 2.45
CA ASP A 119 -8.96 8.70 2.04
C ASP A 119 -9.34 8.68 0.56
N ASN A 120 -9.94 7.61 0.09
CA ASN A 120 -10.30 7.39 -1.34
C ASN A 120 -9.10 7.45 -2.31
N ARG A 121 -7.89 7.36 -1.81
CA ARG A 121 -6.65 7.21 -2.60
C ARG A 121 -5.93 5.96 -2.17
N TYR A 122 -5.43 5.21 -3.13
CA TYR A 122 -4.58 4.07 -2.82
C TYR A 122 -3.19 4.56 -2.41
N VAL A 123 -2.78 4.21 -1.21
CA VAL A 123 -1.42 4.48 -0.68
C VAL A 123 -0.73 3.17 -0.36
N ALA A 124 0.58 3.11 -0.63
CA ALA A 124 1.39 1.94 -0.34
C ALA A 124 1.50 1.74 1.18
N PHE A 125 1.35 0.49 1.61
CA PHE A 125 1.40 0.09 2.99
C PHE A 125 2.32 -1.12 3.17
N GLY A 126 3.13 -1.08 4.22
CA GLY A 126 4.06 -2.16 4.55
C GLY A 126 5.37 -1.61 5.10
N ASP A 127 6.33 -2.49 5.32
CA ASP A 127 7.67 -2.09 5.70
C ASP A 127 8.34 -1.33 4.54
N GLU A 128 9.06 -0.26 4.85
CA GLU A 128 9.77 0.57 3.87
C GLU A 128 10.66 -0.28 2.93
N LYS A 129 11.21 -1.35 3.45
CA LYS A 129 12.00 -2.33 2.73
C LYS A 129 11.20 -3.04 1.63
N ASP A 130 9.94 -3.37 1.89
CA ASP A 130 9.09 -4.13 0.96
C ASP A 130 8.47 -3.21 -0.10
N ILE A 131 8.03 -2.02 0.31
CA ILE A 131 7.43 -1.05 -0.62
C ILE A 131 8.46 -0.26 -1.43
N ALA A 132 9.75 -0.32 -1.05
CA ALA A 132 10.87 0.29 -1.79
C ALA A 132 10.65 1.78 -2.15
N GLY A 133 9.99 2.54 -1.25
CA GLY A 133 9.67 3.94 -1.43
C GLY A 133 8.48 4.22 -2.37
N MET A 134 7.65 3.23 -2.67
CA MET A 134 6.34 3.46 -3.28
C MET A 134 5.46 4.29 -2.35
N TYR A 135 4.65 5.18 -2.92
CA TYR A 135 3.79 6.04 -2.13
C TYR A 135 2.32 5.90 -2.50
N ASP A 136 1.95 6.17 -3.74
CA ASP A 136 0.57 6.09 -4.19
C ASP A 136 0.38 5.25 -5.46
N PHE A 137 -0.89 4.87 -5.69
CA PHE A 137 -1.33 4.08 -6.82
C PHE A 137 -2.56 4.74 -7.41
N ILE A 138 -2.44 5.31 -8.60
CA ILE A 138 -3.40 6.22 -9.20
C ILE A 138 -3.96 5.62 -10.48
N LYS A 139 -5.30 5.62 -10.59
CA LYS A 139 -5.98 5.27 -11.83
C LYS A 139 -5.62 6.27 -12.92
N LEU A 140 -5.19 5.77 -14.06
CA LEU A 140 -4.96 6.59 -15.23
C LEU A 140 -6.29 6.76 -16.01
N PRO A 141 -6.51 7.91 -16.66
CA PRO A 141 -7.65 8.07 -17.53
C PRO A 141 -7.58 7.04 -18.67
N ASP A 142 -8.73 6.50 -19.03
CA ASP A 142 -8.81 5.60 -20.18
C ASP A 142 -8.28 6.30 -21.43
N LYS A 143 -7.42 5.60 -22.16
CA LYS A 143 -6.93 6.14 -23.42
C LYS A 143 -8.12 6.38 -24.33
N PRO A 144 -8.35 7.62 -24.84
CA PRO A 144 -9.47 7.86 -25.75
C PRO A 144 -9.37 6.85 -26.89
N ALA A 145 -10.50 6.18 -27.17
CA ALA A 145 -10.56 5.27 -28.32
C ALA A 145 -10.05 6.03 -29.56
N ALA A 146 -9.07 5.47 -30.24
CA ALA A 146 -8.60 6.05 -31.49
C ALA A 146 -9.83 6.19 -32.39
N LYS A 147 -10.19 7.43 -32.77
CA LYS A 147 -11.25 7.62 -33.77
C LYS A 147 -10.85 6.87 -35.03
N PRO A 148 -11.80 6.10 -35.61
CA PRO A 148 -11.58 5.40 -36.87
C PRO A 148 -11.26 6.35 -38.02
#